data_f2446dce45e856220e3ffc0d5da1d85e
#
_entry.id   f2446dce45e856220e3ffc0d5da1d85e
#
_cell.length_a   1.000
_cell.length_b   1.000
_cell.length_c   1.000
_cell.angle_alpha   90.00
_cell.angle_beta   90.00
_cell.angle_gamma   90.00
#
_symmetry.space_group_name_H-M   'P 1'
#
loop_
_entity.id
_entity.type
_entity.pdbx_description
1 polymer ?
#
loop_
_entity_poly.entity_id
_entity_poly.type
_entity_poly.pdbx_seq_one_letter_code
_entity_poly.pdbx_strand_id
1 'polypeptide(L)'
;RQFTEKYKGIALWHSRLAKEALNDGRIKTPSGRSFAFPDVQRRFNGSPTHFTQIKNFPVQSFATADIVPVTLLEIEKELQGMQSCIVNTVHDSIVIDVHPDEVDSVLDVIKNTNDKLKIIVDKQFKIDLNVPLVLEAKIGNNWLDTKDVT
;
A
#
# COMPACT_ATOMS: atom_id res chain seq x y z
N ARG A 1 -14.75 -2.38 -22.58
CA ARG A 1 -16.16 -2.76 -22.33
C ARG A 1 -16.25 -4.04 -21.49
N GLN A 2 -15.70 -5.18 -21.91
CA GLN A 2 -15.77 -6.46 -21.16
C GLN A 2 -15.33 -6.39 -19.68
N PHE A 3 -14.27 -5.63 -19.36
CA PHE A 3 -13.77 -5.52 -17.98
C PHE A 3 -14.77 -4.83 -17.04
N THR A 4 -15.34 -3.70 -17.46
CA THR A 4 -16.31 -2.94 -16.65
C THR A 4 -17.67 -3.62 -16.55
N GLU A 5 -18.02 -4.45 -17.50
CA GLU A 5 -19.23 -5.29 -17.45
C GLU A 5 -19.05 -6.44 -16.45
N LYS A 6 -17.85 -7.05 -16.42
CA LYS A 6 -17.50 -8.10 -15.46
C LYS A 6 -17.40 -7.56 -14.03
N TYR A 7 -16.79 -6.39 -13.85
CA TYR A 7 -16.50 -5.79 -12.55
C TYR A 7 -17.30 -4.48 -12.36
N LYS A 8 -18.62 -4.59 -12.27
CA LYS A 8 -19.54 -3.44 -12.15
C LYS A 8 -19.24 -2.54 -10.95
N GLY A 9 -18.77 -3.11 -9.82
CA GLY A 9 -18.38 -2.38 -8.63
C GLY A 9 -17.26 -1.37 -8.88
N ILE A 10 -16.28 -1.71 -9.72
CA ILE A 10 -15.17 -0.80 -10.08
C ILE A 10 -15.71 0.40 -10.87
N ALA A 11 -16.61 0.18 -11.82
CA ALA A 11 -17.21 1.27 -12.60
C ALA A 11 -18.01 2.24 -11.71
N LEU A 12 -18.80 1.70 -10.77
CA LEU A 12 -19.55 2.50 -9.80
C LEU A 12 -18.62 3.29 -8.87
N TRP A 13 -17.56 2.66 -8.38
CA TRP A 13 -16.56 3.31 -7.54
C TRP A 13 -15.85 4.45 -8.29
N HIS A 14 -15.39 4.23 -9.52
CA HIS A 14 -14.80 5.27 -10.37
C HIS A 14 -15.76 6.45 -10.61
N SER A 15 -17.05 6.17 -10.83
CA SER A 15 -18.06 7.21 -11.02
C SER A 15 -18.28 8.03 -9.74
N ARG A 16 -18.22 7.40 -8.56
CA ARG A 16 -18.31 8.08 -7.27
C ARG A 16 -17.09 8.98 -7.05
N LEU A 17 -15.87 8.50 -7.27
CA LEU A 17 -14.65 9.30 -7.17
C LEU A 17 -14.67 10.51 -8.13
N ALA A 18 -15.16 10.31 -9.36
CA ALA A 18 -15.30 11.39 -10.33
C ALA A 18 -16.25 12.49 -9.84
N LYS A 19 -17.39 12.10 -9.24
CA LYS A 19 -18.34 13.06 -8.66
C LYS A 19 -17.75 13.79 -7.46
N GLU A 20 -17.09 13.08 -6.55
CA GLU A 20 -16.45 13.65 -5.38
C GLU A 20 -15.40 14.69 -5.80
N ALA A 21 -14.49 14.34 -6.72
CA ALA A 21 -13.49 15.28 -7.23
C ALA A 21 -14.11 16.52 -7.88
N LEU A 22 -15.15 16.35 -8.72
CA LEU A 22 -15.80 17.47 -9.40
C LEU A 22 -16.59 18.39 -8.46
N ASN A 23 -17.15 17.85 -7.37
CA ASN A 23 -17.95 18.63 -6.42
C ASN A 23 -17.09 19.33 -5.37
N ASP A 24 -16.11 18.59 -4.83
CA ASP A 24 -15.35 19.00 -3.63
C ASP A 24 -13.92 19.45 -3.97
N GLY A 25 -13.49 19.31 -5.23
CA GLY A 25 -12.13 19.57 -5.67
C GLY A 25 -11.08 18.68 -5.01
N ARG A 26 -11.51 17.59 -4.38
CA ARG A 26 -10.65 16.64 -3.66
C ARG A 26 -11.26 15.26 -3.56
N ILE A 27 -10.44 14.28 -3.25
CA ILE A 27 -10.84 12.91 -2.91
C ILE A 27 -10.17 12.49 -1.61
N LYS A 28 -10.78 11.53 -0.88
CA LYS A 28 -10.21 10.95 0.33
C LYS A 28 -9.89 9.48 0.13
N THR A 29 -8.78 9.05 0.74
CA THR A 29 -8.40 7.64 0.84
C THR A 29 -9.07 6.96 2.03
N PRO A 30 -9.07 5.62 2.11
CA PRO A 30 -9.54 4.91 3.29
C PRO A 30 -8.85 5.34 4.59
N SER A 31 -7.55 5.70 4.54
CA SER A 31 -6.79 6.21 5.69
C SER A 31 -7.17 7.64 6.12
N GLY A 32 -8.05 8.32 5.36
CA GLY A 32 -8.43 9.71 5.62
C GLY A 32 -7.53 10.75 4.94
N ARG A 33 -6.48 10.35 4.25
CA ARG A 33 -5.62 11.24 3.46
C ARG A 33 -6.44 11.91 2.35
N SER A 34 -6.23 13.19 2.12
CA SER A 34 -6.94 13.98 1.12
C SER A 34 -6.02 14.42 -0.01
N PHE A 35 -6.46 14.22 -1.25
CA PHE A 35 -5.80 14.72 -2.46
C PHE A 35 -6.64 15.81 -3.09
N ALA A 36 -6.04 16.98 -3.28
CA ALA A 36 -6.68 18.13 -3.91
C ALA A 36 -6.47 18.12 -5.43
N PHE A 37 -7.51 18.49 -6.15
CA PHE A 37 -7.54 18.71 -7.60
C PHE A 37 -8.14 20.10 -7.86
N PRO A 38 -7.40 21.20 -7.59
CA PRO A 38 -7.95 22.55 -7.64
C PRO A 38 -8.45 22.94 -9.04
N ASP A 39 -7.82 22.37 -10.09
CA ASP A 39 -8.14 22.67 -11.49
C ASP A 39 -9.02 21.61 -12.15
N VAL A 40 -9.71 20.78 -11.34
CA VAL A 40 -10.57 19.74 -11.89
C VAL A 40 -11.77 20.36 -12.60
N GLN A 41 -11.98 19.97 -13.85
CA GLN A 41 -13.08 20.42 -14.67
C GLN A 41 -13.79 19.25 -15.35
N ARG A 42 -15.07 19.41 -15.63
CA ARG A 42 -15.83 18.43 -16.42
C ARG A 42 -15.51 18.59 -17.89
N ARG A 43 -15.03 17.52 -18.52
CA ARG A 43 -14.83 17.45 -19.97
C ARG A 43 -16.17 17.34 -20.71
N PHE A 44 -16.15 17.58 -22.02
CA PHE A 44 -17.31 17.44 -22.89
C PHE A 44 -17.99 16.06 -22.81
N ASN A 45 -17.19 15.00 -22.63
CA ASN A 45 -17.70 13.62 -22.45
C ASN A 45 -18.20 13.32 -21.02
N GLY A 46 -18.29 14.32 -20.15
CA GLY A 46 -18.77 14.20 -18.78
C GLY A 46 -17.74 13.72 -17.76
N SER A 47 -16.57 13.24 -18.18
CA SER A 47 -15.49 12.80 -17.27
C SER A 47 -14.73 14.00 -16.69
N PRO A 48 -14.12 13.88 -15.49
CA PRO A 48 -13.25 14.92 -14.96
C PRO A 48 -11.92 14.98 -15.73
N THR A 49 -11.29 16.14 -15.74
CA THR A 49 -9.83 16.22 -15.95
C THR A 49 -9.13 15.39 -14.87
N HIS A 50 -7.89 14.96 -15.09
CA HIS A 50 -7.14 14.13 -14.13
C HIS A 50 -7.78 12.78 -13.76
N PHE A 51 -8.71 12.27 -14.58
CA PHE A 51 -9.52 11.09 -14.23
C PHE A 51 -8.67 9.86 -13.90
N THR A 52 -7.55 9.66 -14.57
CA THR A 52 -6.63 8.56 -14.27
C THR A 52 -6.02 8.72 -12.88
N GLN A 53 -5.56 9.91 -12.51
CA GLN A 53 -5.02 10.21 -11.18
C GLN A 53 -6.07 10.05 -10.09
N ILE A 54 -7.29 10.59 -10.32
CA ILE A 54 -8.42 10.47 -9.40
C ILE A 54 -8.74 9.01 -9.06
N LYS A 55 -8.64 8.10 -10.03
CA LYS A 55 -8.85 6.66 -9.82
C LYS A 55 -7.68 5.96 -9.12
N ASN A 56 -6.45 6.34 -9.46
CA ASN A 56 -5.26 5.64 -9.01
C ASN A 56 -4.81 6.07 -7.61
N PHE A 57 -4.91 7.35 -7.27
CA PHE A 57 -4.41 7.87 -6.00
C PHE A 57 -4.96 7.17 -4.76
N PRO A 58 -6.28 6.89 -4.62
CA PRO A 58 -6.77 6.20 -3.43
C PRO A 58 -6.15 4.82 -3.21
N VAL A 59 -5.90 4.08 -4.29
CA VAL A 59 -5.32 2.74 -4.21
C VAL A 59 -3.81 2.81 -3.97
N GLN A 60 -3.09 3.52 -4.84
CA GLN A 60 -1.63 3.60 -4.76
C GLN A 60 -1.18 4.26 -3.46
N SER A 61 -1.78 5.37 -3.05
CA SER A 61 -1.35 6.05 -1.83
C SER A 61 -1.68 5.24 -0.58
N PHE A 62 -2.81 4.54 -0.55
CA PHE A 62 -3.11 3.67 0.59
C PHE A 62 -2.11 2.52 0.69
N ALA A 63 -1.79 1.86 -0.44
CA ALA A 63 -0.81 0.78 -0.47
C ALA A 63 0.60 1.26 -0.09
N THR A 64 1.11 2.31 -0.75
CA THR A 64 2.52 2.71 -0.63
C THR A 64 2.78 3.75 0.45
N ALA A 65 1.87 4.69 0.68
CA ALA A 65 2.08 5.78 1.63
C ALA A 65 1.44 5.54 3.01
N ASP A 66 0.59 4.53 3.14
CA ASP A 66 -0.05 4.21 4.41
C ASP A 66 0.33 2.81 4.91
N ILE A 67 0.17 1.76 4.10
CA ILE A 67 0.47 0.37 4.52
C ILE A 67 1.97 0.13 4.67
N VAL A 68 2.79 0.54 3.71
CA VAL A 68 4.25 0.32 3.76
C VAL A 68 4.89 0.96 4.99
N PRO A 69 4.62 2.24 5.35
CA PRO A 69 5.15 2.82 6.59
C PRO A 69 4.69 2.11 7.86
N VAL A 70 3.45 1.65 7.92
CA VAL A 70 2.95 0.87 9.07
C VAL A 70 3.69 -0.45 9.18
N THR A 71 3.90 -1.14 8.06
CA THR A 71 4.68 -2.38 8.00
C THR A 71 6.13 -2.16 8.42
N LEU A 72 6.75 -1.10 7.92
CA LEU A 72 8.13 -0.72 8.27
C LEU A 72 8.28 -0.48 9.77
N LEU A 73 7.36 0.28 10.37
CA LEU A 73 7.40 0.57 11.81
C LEU A 73 7.22 -0.70 12.66
N GLU A 74 6.40 -1.64 12.23
CA GLU A 74 6.23 -2.90 12.95
C GLU A 74 7.46 -3.80 12.83
N ILE A 75 8.06 -3.91 11.64
CA ILE A 75 9.32 -4.63 11.45
C ILE A 75 10.44 -3.99 12.27
N GLU A 76 10.62 -2.67 12.20
CA GLU A 76 11.64 -1.93 12.95
C GLU A 76 11.52 -2.18 14.46
N LYS A 77 10.31 -2.20 14.97
CA LYS A 77 10.03 -2.47 16.38
C LYS A 77 10.44 -3.89 16.80
N GLU A 78 10.17 -4.89 15.96
CA GLU A 78 10.52 -6.29 16.23
C GLU A 78 12.05 -6.55 16.03
N LEU A 79 12.75 -5.73 15.23
CA LEU A 79 14.21 -5.81 15.06
C LEU A 79 14.99 -5.17 16.23
N GLN A 80 14.34 -4.51 17.18
CA GLN A 80 15.02 -3.85 18.30
C GLN A 80 15.86 -4.84 19.11
N GLY A 81 17.17 -4.54 19.24
CA GLY A 81 18.15 -5.39 19.92
C GLY A 81 18.84 -6.41 19.05
N MET A 82 18.47 -6.52 17.76
CA MET A 82 19.22 -7.28 16.76
C MET A 82 20.33 -6.44 16.15
N GLN A 83 21.27 -7.10 15.47
CA GLN A 83 22.31 -6.46 14.64
C GLN A 83 21.78 -6.14 13.23
N SER A 84 20.77 -6.87 12.80
CA SER A 84 20.05 -6.64 11.55
C SER A 84 19.23 -5.34 11.60
N CYS A 85 19.21 -4.58 10.50
CA CYS A 85 18.53 -3.30 10.47
C CYS A 85 17.90 -3.00 9.10
N ILE A 86 16.86 -2.16 9.09
CA ILE A 86 16.28 -1.62 7.86
C ILE A 86 17.26 -0.58 7.29
N VAL A 87 17.67 -0.75 6.03
CA VAL A 87 18.62 0.15 5.37
C VAL A 87 18.02 0.97 4.26
N ASN A 88 16.89 0.53 3.66
CA ASN A 88 16.26 1.26 2.58
C ASN A 88 14.80 0.86 2.38
N THR A 89 14.05 1.72 1.69
CA THR A 89 12.74 1.42 1.13
C THR A 89 12.69 1.85 -0.33
N VAL A 90 12.14 1.00 -1.19
CA VAL A 90 11.99 1.30 -2.63
C VAL A 90 10.57 0.99 -3.04
N HIS A 91 9.77 2.04 -3.27
CA HIS A 91 8.33 1.95 -3.58
C HIS A 91 7.54 1.19 -2.50
N ASP A 92 7.26 -0.08 -2.74
CA ASP A 92 6.50 -0.99 -1.88
C ASP A 92 7.37 -2.06 -1.22
N SER A 93 8.69 -1.99 -1.40
CA SER A 93 9.64 -2.92 -0.79
C SER A 93 10.43 -2.29 0.36
N ILE A 94 10.76 -3.11 1.36
CA ILE A 94 11.60 -2.79 2.51
C ILE A 94 12.87 -3.63 2.39
N VAL A 95 14.03 -2.99 2.52
CA VAL A 95 15.34 -3.63 2.43
C VAL A 95 15.96 -3.69 3.81
N ILE A 96 16.31 -4.88 4.23
CA ILE A 96 16.92 -5.18 5.52
C ILE A 96 18.33 -5.71 5.27
N ASP A 97 19.32 -5.13 5.93
CA ASP A 97 20.66 -5.71 6.04
C ASP A 97 20.64 -6.70 7.19
N VAL A 98 20.81 -7.98 6.87
CA VAL A 98 20.60 -9.09 7.81
C VAL A 98 21.94 -9.64 8.26
N HIS A 99 22.20 -9.64 9.58
CA HIS A 99 23.35 -10.30 10.14
C HIS A 99 23.28 -11.81 9.89
N PRO A 100 24.37 -12.48 9.49
CA PRO A 100 24.33 -13.90 9.11
C PRO A 100 23.74 -14.85 10.15
N ASP A 101 23.94 -14.57 11.43
CA ASP A 101 23.45 -15.39 12.55
C ASP A 101 21.97 -15.09 12.90
N GLU A 102 21.36 -14.08 12.28
CA GLU A 102 20.00 -13.62 12.58
C GLU A 102 18.99 -13.91 11.46
N VAL A 103 19.40 -14.62 10.40
CA VAL A 103 18.56 -14.85 9.23
C VAL A 103 17.20 -15.46 9.61
N ASP A 104 17.20 -16.55 10.39
CA ASP A 104 15.96 -17.22 10.80
C ASP A 104 15.11 -16.30 11.68
N SER A 105 15.74 -15.55 12.59
CA SER A 105 15.02 -14.59 13.45
C SER A 105 14.35 -13.47 12.66
N VAL A 106 15.04 -12.94 11.65
CA VAL A 106 14.47 -11.90 10.76
C VAL A 106 13.32 -12.47 9.92
N LEU A 107 13.43 -13.69 9.43
CA LEU A 107 12.33 -14.36 8.72
C LEU A 107 11.11 -14.56 9.63
N ASP A 108 11.32 -14.90 10.90
CA ASP A 108 10.25 -14.99 11.88
C ASP A 108 9.60 -13.62 12.15
N VAL A 109 10.39 -12.54 12.22
CA VAL A 109 9.86 -11.17 12.32
C VAL A 109 8.96 -10.83 11.12
N ILE A 110 9.40 -11.11 9.90
CA ILE A 110 8.61 -10.86 8.69
C ILE A 110 7.29 -11.66 8.71
N LYS A 111 7.35 -12.95 9.06
CA LYS A 111 6.19 -13.82 9.17
C LYS A 111 5.21 -13.32 10.24
N ASN A 112 5.70 -13.01 11.43
CA ASN A 112 4.88 -12.49 12.53
C ASN A 112 4.24 -11.15 12.16
N THR A 113 4.98 -10.28 11.47
CA THR A 113 4.45 -9.01 10.96
C THR A 113 3.35 -9.26 9.94
N ASN A 114 3.58 -10.15 8.98
CA ASN A 114 2.58 -10.53 7.98
C ASN A 114 1.27 -11.00 8.62
N ASP A 115 1.34 -11.87 9.62
CA ASP A 115 0.18 -12.45 10.30
C ASP A 115 -0.64 -11.38 11.07
N LYS A 116 0.02 -10.34 11.57
CA LYS A 116 -0.58 -9.24 12.32
C LYS A 116 -1.01 -8.06 11.43
N LEU A 117 -0.45 -7.95 10.21
CA LEU A 117 -0.51 -6.72 9.41
C LEU A 117 -1.94 -6.24 9.14
N LYS A 118 -2.85 -7.15 8.78
CA LYS A 118 -4.26 -6.80 8.56
C LYS A 118 -4.87 -6.17 9.81
N ILE A 119 -4.67 -6.77 10.97
CA ILE A 119 -5.22 -6.29 12.25
C ILE A 119 -4.66 -4.90 12.59
N ILE A 120 -3.35 -4.70 12.36
CA ILE A 120 -2.68 -3.42 12.61
C ILE A 120 -3.24 -2.34 11.70
N VAL A 121 -3.37 -2.62 10.40
CA VAL A 121 -3.92 -1.69 9.39
C VAL A 121 -5.38 -1.33 9.69
N ASP A 122 -6.21 -2.33 9.97
CA ASP A 122 -7.62 -2.11 10.32
C ASP A 122 -7.77 -1.24 11.57
N LYS A 123 -6.98 -1.50 12.60
CA LYS A 123 -6.97 -0.73 13.84
C LYS A 123 -6.44 0.68 13.63
N GLN A 124 -5.35 0.85 12.89
CA GLN A 124 -4.70 2.14 12.65
C GLN A 124 -5.60 3.09 11.86
N PHE A 125 -6.23 2.58 10.81
CA PHE A 125 -7.03 3.38 9.89
C PHE A 125 -8.55 3.27 10.12
N LYS A 126 -8.98 2.44 11.08
CA LYS A 126 -10.40 2.18 11.40
C LYS A 126 -11.18 1.70 10.18
N ILE A 127 -10.60 0.78 9.44
CA ILE A 127 -11.18 0.14 8.27
C ILE A 127 -11.34 -1.36 8.52
N ASP A 128 -12.18 -2.00 7.73
CA ASP A 128 -12.26 -3.47 7.65
C ASP A 128 -11.73 -3.89 6.27
N LEU A 129 -10.44 -4.23 6.23
CA LEU A 129 -9.80 -4.64 5.00
C LEU A 129 -10.20 -6.08 4.66
N ASN A 130 -10.94 -6.25 3.59
CA ASN A 130 -11.45 -7.56 3.16
C ASN A 130 -10.61 -8.22 2.05
N VAL A 131 -9.40 -7.72 1.83
CA VAL A 131 -8.41 -8.31 0.93
C VAL A 131 -7.19 -8.75 1.74
N PRO A 132 -6.53 -9.87 1.37
CA PRO A 132 -5.32 -10.29 2.05
C PRO A 132 -4.20 -9.26 1.84
N LEU A 133 -3.42 -9.02 2.89
CA LEU A 133 -2.13 -8.36 2.82
C LEU A 133 -1.07 -9.44 3.00
N VAL A 134 -0.16 -9.57 2.05
CA VAL A 134 0.89 -10.59 2.07
C VAL A 134 2.23 -9.90 1.87
N LEU A 135 3.18 -10.20 2.76
CA LEU A 135 4.58 -9.82 2.62
C LEU A 135 5.32 -10.97 1.96
N GLU A 136 5.87 -10.72 0.78
CA GLU A 136 6.77 -11.66 0.11
C GLU A 136 8.21 -11.29 0.50
N ALA A 137 9.01 -12.29 0.90
CA ALA A 137 10.40 -12.08 1.27
C ALA A 137 11.34 -12.79 0.31
N LYS A 138 12.43 -12.10 0.01
CA LYS A 138 13.56 -12.63 -0.78
C LYS A 138 14.84 -12.40 -0.01
N ILE A 139 15.73 -13.38 -0.05
CA ILE A 139 17.06 -13.28 0.58
C ILE A 139 18.17 -13.53 -0.44
N GLY A 140 19.30 -12.86 -0.28
CA GLY A 140 20.48 -13.02 -1.12
C GLY A 140 21.66 -12.21 -0.61
N ASN A 141 22.86 -12.53 -1.09
CA ASN A 141 24.08 -11.80 -0.74
C ASN A 141 24.18 -10.43 -1.44
N ASN A 142 23.33 -10.17 -2.39
CA ASN A 142 23.21 -8.92 -3.13
C ASN A 142 21.83 -8.84 -3.77
N TRP A 143 21.49 -7.67 -4.30
CA TRP A 143 20.16 -7.41 -4.87
C TRP A 143 19.83 -8.20 -6.15
N LEU A 144 20.85 -8.69 -6.86
CA LEU A 144 20.67 -9.43 -8.11
C LEU A 144 20.37 -10.92 -7.86
N ASP A 145 21.02 -11.52 -6.86
CA ASP A 145 21.00 -12.95 -6.59
C ASP A 145 20.08 -13.30 -5.42
N THR A 146 18.85 -12.80 -5.43
CA THR A 146 17.86 -13.09 -4.39
C THR A 146 17.03 -14.32 -4.73
N LYS A 147 16.60 -15.05 -3.69
CA LYS A 147 15.68 -16.23 -3.77
C LYS A 147 14.48 -15.98 -2.89
N ASP A 148 13.30 -16.44 -3.34
CA ASP A 148 12.08 -16.42 -2.55
C ASP A 148 12.23 -17.33 -1.32
N VAL A 149 11.76 -16.84 -0.16
CA VAL A 149 11.85 -17.56 1.13
C VAL A 149 10.51 -17.56 1.89
N THR A 150 9.47 -17.02 1.31
CA THR A 150 8.08 -17.06 1.83
C THR A 150 7.12 -17.62 0.80
#